data_ef7b6c21272a88736a303123408d808a
#
_entry.id   ef7b6c21272a88736a303123408d808a
#
_cell.length_a   1.000
_cell.length_b   1.000
_cell.length_c   1.000
_cell.angle_alpha   90.00
_cell.angle_beta   90.00
_cell.angle_gamma   90.00
#
_symmetry.space_group_name_H-M   'P 1'
#
loop_
_entity.id
_entity.type
_entity.pdbx_description
1 polymer ?
#
loop_
_entity_poly.entity_id
_entity_poly.type
_entity_poly.pdbx_seq_one_letter_code
_entity_poly.pdbx_strand_id
1 'polypeptide(L)'
;FLLFAFNYPFVEFIARDPQAMARVPALLRGGVSGFAKLLLLGTILSFIVWLGRQIQRAIVGEPLNVPKYLLLGAAIPMHWIVLLTPMPHKPIAIVAILTIYHNFQYHRLIWFHNKKYTRESREKYGAAEFISRRLLYYIAFGIVFGILYQGPRQILGYFGLQNGFQSSVVQLGISFLWGYAFIHYYLDSKIWRVRRDPSVGEALKMS
;
A
#
# COMPACT_ATOMS: atom_id res chain seq x y z
N PHE A 1 14.97 8.88 5.87
CA PHE A 1 14.03 9.89 5.39
C PHE A 1 12.61 9.32 5.28
N LEU A 2 12.37 8.32 4.44
CA LEU A 2 11.00 7.82 4.15
C LEU A 2 10.25 7.37 5.41
N LEU A 3 10.92 6.68 6.33
CA LEU A 3 10.31 6.26 7.59
C LEU A 3 9.65 7.46 8.33
N PHE A 4 10.36 8.56 8.45
CA PHE A 4 9.85 9.75 9.10
C PHE A 4 8.78 10.46 8.26
N ALA A 5 9.01 10.63 6.96
CA ALA A 5 8.13 11.34 6.05
C ALA A 5 6.73 10.72 5.91
N PHE A 6 6.60 9.40 6.06
CA PHE A 6 5.30 8.71 6.03
C PHE A 6 4.66 8.56 7.41
N ASN A 7 5.45 8.42 8.49
CA ASN A 7 4.88 8.28 9.83
C ASN A 7 4.45 9.61 10.43
N TYR A 8 5.13 10.72 10.14
CA TYR A 8 4.76 12.03 10.65
C TYR A 8 3.29 12.40 10.37
N PRO A 9 2.83 12.45 9.10
CA PRO A 9 1.46 12.88 8.82
C PRO A 9 0.42 11.92 9.41
N PHE A 10 0.74 10.64 9.57
CA PHE A 10 -0.14 9.68 10.20
C PHE A 10 -0.29 9.94 11.71
N VAL A 11 0.80 10.15 12.43
CA VAL A 11 0.76 10.45 13.87
C VAL A 11 0.16 11.84 14.13
N GLU A 12 0.44 12.82 13.29
CA GLU A 12 -0.16 14.15 13.35
C GLU A 12 -1.67 14.11 13.10
N PHE A 13 -2.14 13.27 12.14
CA PHE A 13 -3.56 13.01 11.96
C PHE A 13 -4.20 12.46 13.24
N ILE A 14 -3.58 11.46 13.88
CA ILE A 14 -4.08 10.91 15.14
C ILE A 14 -4.13 11.99 16.23
N ALA A 15 -3.11 12.85 16.30
CA ALA A 15 -3.04 13.91 17.29
C ALA A 15 -4.15 14.97 17.14
N ARG A 16 -4.60 15.23 15.91
CA ARG A 16 -5.61 16.24 15.58
C ARG A 16 -7.04 15.73 15.53
N ASP A 17 -7.22 14.45 15.28
CA ASP A 17 -8.56 13.84 15.12
C ASP A 17 -9.04 13.23 16.44
N PRO A 18 -10.14 13.76 17.05
CA PRO A 18 -10.63 13.26 18.34
C PRO A 18 -11.05 11.80 18.30
N GLN A 19 -11.59 11.31 17.17
CA GLN A 19 -12.03 9.93 17.04
C GLN A 19 -10.83 8.97 16.89
N ALA A 20 -9.80 9.39 16.17
CA ALA A 20 -8.55 8.64 16.08
C ALA A 20 -7.83 8.62 17.44
N MET A 21 -7.75 9.78 18.13
CA MET A 21 -7.14 9.89 19.46
C MET A 21 -7.87 9.04 20.51
N ALA A 22 -9.20 8.94 20.43
CA ALA A 22 -9.97 8.09 21.35
C ALA A 22 -9.59 6.60 21.30
N ARG A 23 -9.05 6.14 20.17
CA ARG A 23 -8.58 4.75 19.97
C ARG A 23 -7.17 4.51 20.52
N VAL A 24 -6.42 5.57 20.83
CA VAL A 24 -5.10 5.46 21.44
C VAL A 24 -5.26 5.11 22.92
N PRO A 25 -4.50 4.14 23.48
CA PRO A 25 -4.51 3.84 24.90
C PRO A 25 -4.30 5.10 25.75
N ALA A 26 -5.08 5.26 26.82
CA ALA A 26 -5.09 6.48 27.64
C ALA A 26 -3.68 6.91 28.12
N LEU A 27 -2.85 5.92 28.49
CA LEU A 27 -1.47 6.13 28.94
C LEU A 27 -0.60 6.85 27.88
N LEU A 28 -0.87 6.61 26.58
CA LEU A 28 -0.03 7.14 25.49
C LEU A 28 -0.54 8.45 24.91
N ARG A 29 -1.80 8.84 25.17
CA ARG A 29 -2.43 10.02 24.56
C ARG A 29 -1.65 11.32 24.79
N GLY A 30 -1.14 11.52 26.00
CA GLY A 30 -0.35 12.71 26.34
C GLY A 30 0.95 12.86 25.56
N GLY A 31 1.51 11.75 25.07
CA GLY A 31 2.77 11.74 24.31
C GLY A 31 2.62 11.90 22.80
N VAL A 32 1.42 11.67 22.23
CA VAL A 32 1.21 11.60 20.77
C VAL A 32 1.65 12.88 20.05
N SER A 33 1.27 14.05 20.55
CA SER A 33 1.63 15.33 19.95
C SER A 33 3.15 15.61 20.03
N GLY A 34 3.78 15.26 21.16
CA GLY A 34 5.25 15.34 21.29
C GLY A 34 5.96 14.42 20.30
N PHE A 35 5.46 13.19 20.18
CA PHE A 35 6.00 12.23 19.23
C PHE A 35 5.83 12.67 17.76
N ALA A 36 4.70 13.28 17.40
CA ALA A 36 4.50 13.86 16.08
C ALA A 36 5.55 14.94 15.77
N LYS A 37 5.84 15.84 16.73
CA LYS A 37 6.88 16.85 16.56
C LYS A 37 8.29 16.26 16.37
N LEU A 38 8.61 15.19 17.09
CA LEU A 38 9.88 14.46 16.91
C LEU A 38 9.97 13.82 15.52
N LEU A 39 8.87 13.25 15.01
CA LEU A 39 8.81 12.72 13.66
C LEU A 39 8.96 13.80 12.59
N LEU A 40 8.38 14.98 12.81
CA LEU A 40 8.55 16.13 11.91
C LEU A 40 10.02 16.58 11.87
N LEU A 41 10.64 16.74 13.03
CA LEU A 41 12.06 17.08 13.13
C LEU A 41 12.93 16.03 12.44
N GLY A 42 12.67 14.74 12.70
CA GLY A 42 13.34 13.62 12.03
C GLY A 42 13.14 13.65 10.50
N THR A 43 11.95 14.03 10.03
CA THR A 43 11.67 14.22 8.59
C THR A 43 12.54 15.31 7.99
N ILE A 44 12.57 16.49 8.63
CA ILE A 44 13.36 17.64 8.15
C ILE A 44 14.85 17.32 8.11
N LEU A 45 15.40 16.83 9.22
CA LEU A 45 16.83 16.50 9.30
C LEU A 45 17.24 15.40 8.30
N SER A 46 16.47 14.33 8.23
CA SER A 46 16.76 13.25 7.29
C SER A 46 16.55 13.65 5.82
N PHE A 47 15.62 14.57 5.53
CA PHE A 47 15.46 15.16 4.20
C PHE A 47 16.68 15.98 3.79
N ILE A 48 17.18 16.84 4.68
CA ILE A 48 18.39 17.66 4.42
C ILE A 48 19.58 16.73 4.10
N VAL A 49 19.80 15.70 4.92
CA VAL A 49 20.89 14.73 4.69
C VAL A 49 20.68 13.98 3.36
N TRP A 50 19.45 13.55 3.08
CA TRP A 50 19.13 12.86 1.84
C TRP A 50 19.37 13.76 0.63
N LEU A 51 18.90 15.00 0.68
CA LEU A 51 19.07 15.97 -0.41
C LEU A 51 20.56 16.27 -0.64
N GLY A 52 21.33 16.51 0.42
CA GLY A 52 22.77 16.72 0.32
C GLY A 52 23.48 15.55 -0.37
N ARG A 53 23.12 14.32 -0.04
CA ARG A 53 23.65 13.12 -0.74
C ARG A 53 23.22 13.06 -2.20
N GLN A 54 22.01 13.46 -2.57
CA GLN A 54 21.60 13.48 -3.99
C GLN A 54 22.37 14.55 -4.77
N ILE A 55 22.57 15.72 -4.18
CA ILE A 55 23.38 16.81 -4.78
C ILE A 55 24.82 16.34 -4.97
N GLN A 56 25.43 15.74 -3.95
CA GLN A 56 26.78 15.19 -4.06
C GLN A 56 26.91 14.15 -5.20
N ARG A 57 25.93 13.24 -5.32
CA ARG A 57 25.90 12.26 -6.41
C ARG A 57 25.81 12.91 -7.78
N ALA A 58 24.97 13.95 -7.89
CA ALA A 58 24.84 14.69 -9.15
C ALA A 58 26.14 15.41 -9.54
N ILE A 59 26.85 16.02 -8.56
CA ILE A 59 28.14 16.70 -8.78
C ILE A 59 29.21 15.69 -9.25
N VAL A 60 29.23 14.48 -8.68
CA VAL A 60 30.19 13.42 -9.05
C VAL A 60 29.83 12.75 -10.40
N GLY A 61 28.68 13.14 -11.02
CA GLY A 61 28.26 12.58 -12.30
C GLY A 61 27.59 11.21 -12.23
N GLU A 62 27.16 10.76 -11.02
CA GLU A 62 26.38 9.53 -10.92
C GLU A 62 24.99 9.69 -11.56
N PRO A 63 24.48 8.68 -12.28
CA PRO A 63 23.18 8.76 -12.92
C PRO A 63 22.07 8.88 -11.86
N LEU A 64 21.21 9.89 -12.05
CA LEU A 64 20.06 10.10 -11.17
C LEU A 64 18.94 9.11 -11.52
N ASN A 65 18.36 8.48 -10.49
CA ASN A 65 17.22 7.59 -10.66
C ASN A 65 15.91 8.41 -10.75
N VAL A 66 15.65 8.98 -11.92
CA VAL A 66 14.46 9.83 -12.18
C VAL A 66 13.14 9.15 -11.81
N PRO A 67 12.87 7.87 -12.18
CA PRO A 67 11.64 7.19 -11.78
C PRO A 67 11.44 7.16 -10.27
N LYS A 68 12.51 6.94 -9.50
CA LYS A 68 12.45 6.97 -8.04
C LYS A 68 12.06 8.35 -7.50
N TYR A 69 12.62 9.42 -8.06
CA TYR A 69 12.29 10.78 -7.60
C TYR A 69 10.87 11.18 -7.95
N LEU A 70 10.39 10.81 -9.14
CA LEU A 70 8.99 11.03 -9.52
C LEU A 70 8.02 10.27 -8.59
N LEU A 71 8.33 9.02 -8.28
CA LEU A 71 7.53 8.24 -7.33
C LEU A 71 7.50 8.88 -5.94
N LEU A 72 8.64 9.28 -5.40
CA LEU A 72 8.73 9.94 -4.10
C LEU A 72 8.04 11.31 -4.09
N GLY A 73 8.22 12.09 -5.17
CA GLY A 73 7.59 13.38 -5.37
C GLY A 73 6.06 13.32 -5.50
N ALA A 74 5.52 12.18 -5.91
CA ALA A 74 4.08 11.94 -5.91
C ALA A 74 3.59 11.36 -4.57
N ALA A 75 4.25 10.33 -4.05
CA ALA A 75 3.79 9.57 -2.89
C ALA A 75 3.84 10.37 -1.58
N ILE A 76 4.92 11.13 -1.33
CA ILE A 76 5.08 11.88 -0.08
C ILE A 76 4.04 13.01 0.02
N PRO A 77 3.90 13.92 -0.96
CA PRO A 77 2.88 14.97 -0.91
C PRO A 77 1.45 14.40 -0.83
N MET A 78 1.16 13.31 -1.55
CA MET A 78 -0.14 12.65 -1.50
C MET A 78 -0.49 12.22 -0.06
N HIS A 79 0.43 11.56 0.65
CA HIS A 79 0.20 11.16 2.05
C HIS A 79 -0.01 12.36 2.96
N TRP A 80 0.78 13.42 2.79
CA TRP A 80 0.67 14.63 3.60
C TRP A 80 -0.67 15.34 3.36
N ILE A 81 -1.06 15.53 2.12
CA ILE A 81 -2.33 16.19 1.77
C ILE A 81 -3.50 15.38 2.34
N VAL A 82 -3.55 14.08 2.08
CA VAL A 82 -4.68 13.23 2.48
C VAL A 82 -4.80 13.13 4.00
N LEU A 83 -3.69 13.00 4.71
CA LEU A 83 -3.70 12.85 6.17
C LEU A 83 -3.89 14.18 6.90
N LEU A 84 -3.34 15.28 6.41
CA LEU A 84 -3.35 16.57 7.11
C LEU A 84 -4.49 17.50 6.69
N THR A 85 -5.08 17.32 5.50
CA THR A 85 -6.20 18.14 5.04
C THR A 85 -7.53 17.64 5.62
N PRO A 86 -8.36 18.50 6.21
CA PRO A 86 -9.72 18.15 6.59
C PRO A 86 -10.54 17.72 5.38
N MET A 87 -11.26 16.60 5.48
CA MET A 87 -12.18 16.14 4.43
C MET A 87 -13.30 15.29 5.03
N PRO A 88 -14.50 15.29 4.43
CA PRO A 88 -15.62 14.46 4.87
C PRO A 88 -15.27 12.97 4.69
N HIS A 89 -15.83 12.12 5.55
CA HIS A 89 -15.58 10.67 5.55
C HIS A 89 -14.10 10.29 5.50
N LYS A 90 -13.28 11.06 6.21
CA LYS A 90 -11.81 11.01 6.16
C LYS A 90 -11.21 9.60 6.25
N PRO A 91 -11.64 8.68 7.14
CA PRO A 91 -11.05 7.34 7.19
C PRO A 91 -11.20 6.57 5.88
N ILE A 92 -12.35 6.66 5.21
CA ILE A 92 -12.61 6.01 3.92
C ILE A 92 -11.80 6.70 2.81
N ALA A 93 -11.77 8.04 2.80
CA ALA A 93 -11.01 8.82 1.84
C ALA A 93 -9.50 8.54 1.93
N ILE A 94 -8.94 8.43 3.13
CA ILE A 94 -7.53 8.06 3.35
C ILE A 94 -7.24 6.70 2.71
N VAL A 95 -8.05 5.68 3.02
CA VAL A 95 -7.85 4.34 2.47
C VAL A 95 -7.98 4.36 0.95
N ALA A 96 -9.05 4.97 0.41
CA ALA A 96 -9.29 5.00 -1.03
C ALA A 96 -8.15 5.70 -1.79
N ILE A 97 -7.74 6.90 -1.35
CA ILE A 97 -6.75 7.69 -2.07
C ILE A 97 -5.34 7.07 -1.93
N LEU A 98 -4.95 6.65 -0.72
CA LEU A 98 -3.61 6.11 -0.49
C LEU A 98 -3.41 4.71 -1.07
N THR A 99 -4.47 3.91 -1.21
CA THR A 99 -4.34 2.56 -1.76
C THR A 99 -4.52 2.50 -3.27
N ILE A 100 -5.27 3.43 -3.89
CA ILE A 100 -5.62 3.34 -5.30
C ILE A 100 -4.39 3.36 -6.21
N TYR A 101 -3.45 4.29 -5.99
CA TYR A 101 -2.24 4.38 -6.80
C TYR A 101 -1.33 3.16 -6.59
N HIS A 102 -1.24 2.67 -5.35
CA HIS A 102 -0.50 1.47 -5.02
C HIS A 102 -1.10 0.25 -5.72
N ASN A 103 -2.42 0.11 -5.69
CA ASN A 103 -3.12 -0.96 -6.38
C ASN A 103 -2.87 -0.91 -7.90
N PHE A 104 -2.93 0.26 -8.54
CA PHE A 104 -2.60 0.40 -9.96
C PHE A 104 -1.16 0.02 -10.27
N GLN A 105 -0.22 0.42 -9.43
CA GLN A 105 1.19 0.05 -9.56
C GLN A 105 1.37 -1.47 -9.45
N TYR A 106 0.70 -2.10 -8.49
CA TYR A 106 0.71 -3.55 -8.32
C TYR A 106 0.08 -4.29 -9.50
N HIS A 107 -1.08 -3.85 -9.95
CA HIS A 107 -1.73 -4.45 -11.13
C HIS A 107 -0.84 -4.38 -12.37
N ARG A 108 -0.10 -3.29 -12.55
CA ARG A 108 0.87 -3.18 -13.63
C ARG A 108 2.00 -4.20 -13.49
N LEU A 109 2.60 -4.30 -12.30
CA LEU A 109 3.68 -5.27 -12.04
C LEU A 109 3.20 -6.71 -12.27
N ILE A 110 2.08 -7.07 -11.68
CA ILE A 110 1.48 -8.42 -11.83
C ILE A 110 1.17 -8.72 -13.29
N TRP A 111 0.60 -7.75 -14.02
CA TRP A 111 0.29 -7.92 -15.43
C TRP A 111 1.54 -8.22 -16.27
N PHE A 112 2.61 -7.42 -16.10
CA PHE A 112 3.86 -7.63 -16.82
C PHE A 112 4.54 -8.95 -16.42
N HIS A 113 4.56 -9.26 -15.14
CA HIS A 113 5.09 -10.54 -14.66
C HIS A 113 4.31 -11.74 -15.22
N ASN A 114 3.00 -11.65 -15.25
CA ASN A 114 2.14 -12.75 -15.72
C ASN A 114 2.21 -12.95 -17.24
N LYS A 115 2.71 -11.99 -18.02
CA LYS A 115 2.95 -12.18 -19.46
C LYS A 115 3.91 -13.30 -19.79
N LYS A 116 4.74 -13.74 -18.84
CA LYS A 116 5.57 -14.93 -19.01
C LYS A 116 4.73 -16.19 -19.26
N TYR A 117 3.56 -16.30 -18.63
CA TYR A 117 2.68 -17.45 -18.77
C TYR A 117 2.04 -17.56 -20.16
N THR A 118 1.88 -16.46 -20.87
CA THR A 118 1.34 -16.45 -22.24
C THR A 118 2.32 -16.94 -23.28
N ARG A 119 3.62 -17.00 -22.95
CA ARG A 119 4.70 -17.50 -23.81
C ARG A 119 4.94 -19.01 -23.67
N GLU A 120 4.45 -19.58 -22.58
CA GLU A 120 4.60 -21.01 -22.28
C GLU A 120 3.27 -21.75 -22.51
N SER A 121 3.34 -23.05 -22.68
CA SER A 121 2.16 -23.83 -23.05
C SER A 121 1.05 -23.78 -22.00
N ARG A 122 -0.21 -23.74 -22.44
CA ARG A 122 -1.41 -23.77 -21.62
C ARG A 122 -1.44 -24.97 -20.68
N GLU A 123 -0.87 -26.10 -21.07
CA GLU A 123 -0.80 -27.32 -20.29
C GLU A 123 -0.03 -27.14 -18.98
N LYS A 124 0.97 -26.26 -18.98
CA LYS A 124 1.83 -26.02 -17.81
C LYS A 124 1.21 -25.06 -16.79
N TYR A 125 0.46 -24.05 -17.25
CA TYR A 125 0.01 -22.95 -16.37
C TYR A 125 -1.52 -22.79 -16.27
N GLY A 126 -2.30 -23.52 -17.05
CA GLY A 126 -3.76 -23.61 -16.93
C GLY A 126 -4.46 -22.25 -16.83
N ALA A 127 -5.12 -22.01 -15.68
CA ALA A 127 -5.90 -20.80 -15.45
C ALA A 127 -5.07 -19.51 -15.47
N ALA A 128 -3.81 -19.55 -15.05
CA ALA A 128 -2.95 -18.36 -15.05
C ALA A 128 -2.66 -17.86 -16.47
N GLU A 129 -2.46 -18.78 -17.44
CA GLU A 129 -2.33 -18.44 -18.86
C GLU A 129 -3.61 -17.78 -19.38
N PHE A 130 -4.77 -18.38 -19.12
CA PHE A 130 -6.06 -17.86 -19.57
C PHE A 130 -6.32 -16.43 -19.07
N ILE A 131 -6.12 -16.20 -17.77
CA ILE A 131 -6.32 -14.88 -17.13
C ILE A 131 -5.35 -13.85 -17.70
N SER A 132 -4.09 -14.24 -17.93
CA SER A 132 -3.03 -13.33 -18.37
C SER A 132 -3.01 -13.09 -19.88
N ARG A 133 -3.81 -13.82 -20.64
CA ARG A 133 -3.84 -13.80 -22.11
C ARG A 133 -4.27 -12.43 -22.65
N ARG A 134 -5.32 -11.83 -22.06
CA ARG A 134 -5.86 -10.53 -22.45
C ARG A 134 -6.10 -9.66 -21.22
N LEU A 135 -5.85 -8.37 -21.35
CA LEU A 135 -6.11 -7.40 -20.27
C LEU A 135 -7.56 -7.46 -19.78
N LEU A 136 -8.53 -7.66 -20.70
CA LEU A 136 -9.93 -7.78 -20.34
C LEU A 136 -10.20 -8.99 -19.42
N TYR A 137 -9.60 -10.13 -19.68
CA TYR A 137 -9.74 -11.31 -18.83
C TYR A 137 -9.12 -11.10 -17.45
N TYR A 138 -7.98 -10.43 -17.40
CA TYR A 138 -7.33 -10.06 -16.15
C TYR A 138 -8.20 -9.11 -15.29
N ILE A 139 -8.78 -8.09 -15.92
CA ILE A 139 -9.69 -7.16 -15.24
C ILE A 139 -10.97 -7.87 -14.80
N ALA A 140 -11.59 -8.67 -15.67
CA ALA A 140 -12.79 -9.42 -15.34
C ALA A 140 -12.56 -10.40 -14.17
N PHE A 141 -11.43 -11.09 -14.17
CA PHE A 141 -11.03 -11.96 -13.06
C PHE A 141 -10.87 -11.15 -11.76
N GLY A 142 -10.21 -9.98 -11.81
CA GLY A 142 -10.05 -9.10 -10.65
C GLY A 142 -11.39 -8.62 -10.09
N ILE A 143 -12.34 -8.26 -10.95
CA ILE A 143 -13.70 -7.84 -10.55
C ILE A 143 -14.45 -9.02 -9.90
N VAL A 144 -14.47 -10.19 -10.54
CA VAL A 144 -15.13 -11.39 -10.00
C VAL A 144 -14.53 -11.77 -8.65
N PHE A 145 -13.21 -11.80 -8.55
CA PHE A 145 -12.51 -12.09 -7.29
C PHE A 145 -12.85 -11.05 -6.22
N GLY A 146 -12.86 -9.76 -6.58
CA GLY A 146 -13.25 -8.67 -5.68
C GLY A 146 -14.69 -8.83 -5.16
N ILE A 147 -15.64 -9.22 -6.02
CA ILE A 147 -17.03 -9.48 -5.63
C ILE A 147 -17.10 -10.70 -4.69
N LEU A 148 -16.41 -11.78 -5.01
CA LEU A 148 -16.38 -12.99 -4.18
C LEU A 148 -15.73 -12.72 -2.81
N TYR A 149 -14.71 -11.86 -2.75
CA TYR A 149 -14.01 -11.51 -1.52
C TYR A 149 -14.80 -10.54 -0.64
N GLN A 150 -15.40 -9.50 -1.23
CA GLN A 150 -16.13 -8.45 -0.51
C GLN A 150 -17.63 -8.73 -0.38
N GLY A 151 -18.20 -9.52 -1.30
CA GLY A 151 -19.63 -9.81 -1.35
C GLY A 151 -20.19 -10.37 -0.05
N PRO A 152 -19.62 -11.41 0.53
CA PRO A 152 -20.09 -11.97 1.81
C PRO A 152 -20.15 -10.93 2.93
N ARG A 153 -19.17 -10.04 3.00
CA ARG A 153 -19.12 -8.96 3.99
C ARG A 153 -20.23 -7.94 3.78
N GLN A 154 -20.50 -7.57 2.54
CA GLN A 154 -21.58 -6.62 2.20
C GLN A 154 -22.95 -7.24 2.45
N ILE A 155 -23.14 -8.50 2.08
CA ILE A 155 -24.38 -9.25 2.31
C ILE A 155 -24.66 -9.35 3.83
N LEU A 156 -23.66 -9.72 4.62
CA LEU A 156 -23.79 -9.78 6.09
C LEU A 156 -24.13 -8.41 6.69
N GLY A 157 -23.54 -7.33 6.17
CA GLY A 157 -23.86 -5.96 6.57
C GLY A 157 -25.30 -5.57 6.23
N TYR A 158 -25.78 -5.91 5.02
CA TYR A 158 -27.10 -5.57 4.54
C TYR A 158 -28.22 -6.28 5.29
N PHE A 159 -28.06 -7.55 5.62
CA PHE A 159 -29.06 -8.33 6.37
C PHE A 159 -29.12 -8.02 7.87
N GLY A 160 -28.58 -6.88 8.30
CA GLY A 160 -28.75 -6.40 9.67
C GLY A 160 -27.97 -7.17 10.74
N LEU A 161 -27.03 -8.03 10.32
CA LEU A 161 -26.04 -8.62 11.23
C LEU A 161 -25.05 -7.57 11.75
N GLN A 162 -25.33 -6.28 11.51
CA GLN A 162 -24.57 -5.16 12.05
C GLN A 162 -24.47 -5.22 13.59
N ASN A 163 -25.51 -5.70 14.27
CA ASN A 163 -25.47 -5.95 15.72
C ASN A 163 -24.60 -7.16 16.09
N GLY A 164 -24.36 -8.08 15.17
CA GLY A 164 -23.46 -9.23 15.33
C GLY A 164 -21.97 -8.91 15.16
N PHE A 165 -21.61 -7.68 14.78
CA PHE A 165 -20.21 -7.26 14.75
C PHE A 165 -19.52 -7.28 16.11
N GLN A 166 -20.30 -7.36 17.19
CA GLN A 166 -19.79 -7.60 18.54
C GLN A 166 -19.60 -9.09 18.87
N SER A 167 -20.07 -10.01 18.04
CA SER A 167 -19.84 -11.43 18.27
C SER A 167 -18.37 -11.79 18.01
N SER A 168 -17.81 -12.63 18.87
CA SER A 168 -16.42 -13.11 18.75
C SER A 168 -16.14 -13.77 17.41
N VAL A 169 -17.14 -14.43 16.81
CA VAL A 169 -17.03 -15.10 15.50
C VAL A 169 -16.80 -14.08 14.37
N VAL A 170 -17.55 -12.96 14.39
CA VAL A 170 -17.39 -11.91 13.36
C VAL A 170 -16.04 -11.20 13.53
N GLN A 171 -15.61 -10.95 14.76
CA GLN A 171 -14.30 -10.38 15.03
C GLN A 171 -13.17 -11.30 14.56
N LEU A 172 -13.27 -12.60 14.78
CA LEU A 172 -12.33 -13.59 14.26
C LEU A 172 -12.29 -13.58 12.73
N GLY A 173 -13.45 -13.55 12.07
CA GLY A 173 -13.52 -13.45 10.59
C GLY A 173 -12.85 -12.18 10.06
N ILE A 174 -13.09 -11.02 10.67
CA ILE A 174 -12.45 -9.77 10.32
C ILE A 174 -10.93 -9.84 10.54
N SER A 175 -10.51 -10.38 11.69
CA SER A 175 -9.08 -10.54 12.01
C SER A 175 -8.38 -11.48 11.03
N PHE A 176 -9.04 -12.55 10.59
CA PHE A 176 -8.55 -13.45 9.56
C PHE A 176 -8.35 -12.73 8.22
N LEU A 177 -9.33 -11.91 7.79
CA LEU A 177 -9.23 -11.11 6.57
C LEU A 177 -8.09 -10.07 6.64
N TRP A 178 -7.87 -9.46 7.80
CA TRP A 178 -6.71 -8.59 8.03
C TRP A 178 -5.40 -9.37 8.04
N GLY A 179 -5.38 -10.56 8.62
CA GLY A 179 -4.23 -11.48 8.58
C GLY A 179 -3.80 -11.80 7.15
N TYR A 180 -4.77 -11.95 6.23
CA TYR A 180 -4.51 -12.15 4.82
C TYR A 180 -3.77 -10.96 4.17
N ALA A 181 -4.09 -9.73 4.57
CA ALA A 181 -3.36 -8.55 4.11
C ALA A 181 -1.88 -8.56 4.57
N PHE A 182 -1.60 -9.01 5.79
CA PHE A 182 -0.22 -9.17 6.26
C PHE A 182 0.55 -10.26 5.51
N ILE A 183 -0.11 -11.39 5.21
CA ILE A 183 0.47 -12.46 4.37
C ILE A 183 0.83 -11.90 2.98
N HIS A 184 0.00 -11.04 2.41
CA HIS A 184 0.28 -10.37 1.15
C HIS A 184 1.63 -9.61 1.20
N TYR A 185 1.85 -8.76 2.19
CA TYR A 185 3.13 -8.04 2.35
C TYR A 185 4.33 -8.98 2.53
N TYR A 186 4.14 -10.09 3.27
CA TYR A 186 5.19 -11.09 3.43
C TYR A 186 5.52 -11.75 2.08
N LEU A 187 4.52 -12.18 1.33
CA LEU A 187 4.70 -12.80 0.01
C LEU A 187 5.37 -11.84 -0.97
N ASP A 188 4.97 -10.57 -0.98
CA ASP A 188 5.60 -9.54 -1.81
C ASP A 188 7.09 -9.40 -1.51
N SER A 189 7.45 -9.44 -0.24
CA SER A 189 8.86 -9.39 0.17
C SER A 189 9.68 -10.61 -0.32
N LYS A 190 9.01 -11.70 -0.70
CA LYS A 190 9.63 -12.92 -1.23
C LYS A 190 9.60 -12.99 -2.76
N ILE A 191 8.48 -12.61 -3.35
CA ILE A 191 8.23 -12.74 -4.81
C ILE A 191 9.02 -11.67 -5.58
N TRP A 192 8.98 -10.41 -5.13
CA TRP A 192 9.55 -9.28 -5.87
C TRP A 192 11.05 -9.06 -5.61
N ARG A 193 11.84 -10.14 -5.54
CA ARG A 193 13.29 -10.07 -5.30
C ARG A 193 14.09 -10.08 -6.60
N VAL A 194 13.94 -9.03 -7.41
CA VAL A 194 14.63 -8.88 -8.71
C VAL A 194 16.14 -9.18 -8.62
N ARG A 195 16.80 -8.75 -7.54
CA ARG A 195 18.24 -9.00 -7.34
C ARG A 195 18.61 -10.45 -7.03
N ARG A 196 17.68 -11.26 -6.56
CA ARG A 196 17.90 -12.66 -6.16
C ARG A 196 17.32 -13.65 -7.15
N ASP A 197 16.36 -13.21 -7.91
CA ASP A 197 15.67 -14.01 -8.94
C ASP A 197 15.73 -13.29 -10.28
N PRO A 198 16.70 -13.64 -11.15
CA PRO A 198 16.84 -13.05 -12.47
C PRO A 198 15.58 -13.19 -13.34
N SER A 199 14.79 -14.25 -13.14
CA SER A 199 13.56 -14.48 -13.92
C SER A 199 12.50 -13.40 -13.65
N VAL A 200 12.47 -12.84 -12.45
CA VAL A 200 11.59 -11.72 -12.09
C VAL A 200 12.06 -10.43 -12.78
N GLY A 201 13.37 -10.17 -12.79
CA GLY A 201 13.96 -9.02 -13.48
C GLY A 201 13.69 -9.04 -14.97
N GLU A 202 13.90 -10.19 -15.61
CA GLU A 202 13.63 -10.42 -17.03
C GLU A 202 12.13 -10.27 -17.36
N ALA A 203 11.24 -10.86 -16.55
CA ALA A 203 9.80 -10.73 -16.73
C ALA A 203 9.30 -9.29 -16.61
N LEU A 204 9.92 -8.48 -15.75
CA LEU A 204 9.60 -7.07 -15.57
C LEU A 204 10.36 -6.13 -16.51
N LYS A 205 11.26 -6.66 -17.36
CA LYS A 205 12.15 -5.87 -18.23
C LYS A 205 12.98 -4.85 -17.45
N MET A 206 13.52 -5.26 -16.30
CA MET A 206 14.33 -4.45 -15.39
C MET A 206 15.83 -4.85 -15.46
N SER A 207 16.23 -5.55 -16.51
CA SER A 207 17.64 -5.90 -16.81
C SER A 207 18.38 -4.73 -17.46
#